data_dc040572e4f23ea8cc4b598e6b87fb05
#
_entry.id   dc040572e4f23ea8cc4b598e6b87fb05
#
_cell.length_a   1.000
_cell.length_b   1.000
_cell.length_c   1.000
_cell.angle_alpha   90.00
_cell.angle_beta   90.00
_cell.angle_gamma   90.00
#
_symmetry.space_group_name_H-M   'P 1'
#
loop_
_entity.id
_entity.type
_entity.pdbx_description
1 polymer ?
#
loop_
_entity_poly.entity_id
_entity_poly.type
_entity_poly.pdbx_seq_one_letter_code
_entity_poly.pdbx_strand_id
1 'polypeptide(L)'
;MTEDLKLVNITTQDFGSAKDMELHDVRWEKMSKNYWPLLSKAGLVKLSKLKVWNKINKYRYIHIFEYKSKESYENCQPIWKKVENELFKGLLVKMVSDKGLVVSETDLTV
;
A
#
# COMPACT_ATOMS: atom_id res chain seq x y z
N MET A 1 -23.96 8.00 0.94
CA MET A 1 -23.21 9.02 0.23
C MET A 1 -21.78 8.56 0.02
N THR A 2 -21.20 8.92 -1.10
CA THR A 2 -19.87 8.40 -1.50
C THR A 2 -18.76 8.82 -0.54
N GLU A 3 -18.90 9.95 0.14
CA GLU A 3 -17.91 10.44 1.09
C GLU A 3 -17.71 9.52 2.29
N ASP A 4 -18.72 8.74 2.64
CA ASP A 4 -18.66 7.84 3.79
C ASP A 4 -18.22 6.43 3.42
N LEU A 5 -18.02 6.17 2.12
CA LEU A 5 -17.60 4.86 1.69
C LEU A 5 -16.09 4.67 1.92
N LYS A 6 -15.70 3.46 2.32
CA LYS A 6 -14.30 3.11 2.44
C LYS A 6 -13.64 3.23 1.06
N LEU A 7 -12.39 3.70 1.04
CA LEU A 7 -11.59 3.71 -0.17
C LEU A 7 -10.54 2.62 -0.07
N VAL A 8 -10.41 1.82 -1.12
CA VAL A 8 -9.37 0.80 -1.21
C VAL A 8 -8.44 1.14 -2.37
N ASN A 9 -7.15 1.15 -2.09
CA ASN A 9 -6.11 1.35 -3.10
C ASN A 9 -5.37 0.04 -3.28
N ILE A 10 -5.32 -0.45 -4.51
CA ILE A 10 -4.57 -1.66 -4.86
C ILE A 10 -3.38 -1.23 -5.69
N THR A 11 -2.19 -1.40 -5.16
CA THR A 11 -0.95 -1.00 -5.82
C THR A 11 -0.09 -2.21 -6.13
N THR A 12 0.23 -2.38 -7.40
CA THR A 12 1.16 -3.40 -7.87
C THR A 12 2.54 -2.78 -8.00
N GLN A 13 3.54 -3.42 -7.40
CA GLN A 13 4.93 -2.98 -7.43
C GLN A 13 5.77 -4.06 -8.08
N ASP A 14 6.38 -3.73 -9.22
CA ASP A 14 7.32 -4.62 -9.91
C ASP A 14 8.74 -4.11 -9.68
N PHE A 15 9.54 -4.90 -9.00
CA PHE A 15 10.94 -4.58 -8.74
C PHE A 15 11.82 -5.10 -9.87
N GLY A 16 12.91 -4.37 -10.14
CA GLY A 16 13.84 -4.75 -11.20
C GLY A 16 14.65 -6.00 -10.91
N SER A 17 14.74 -6.40 -9.64
CA SER A 17 15.49 -7.57 -9.21
C SER A 17 15.05 -8.04 -7.84
N ALA A 18 15.40 -9.27 -7.49
CA ALA A 18 15.18 -9.81 -6.15
C ALA A 18 15.92 -8.96 -5.10
N LYS A 19 17.08 -8.45 -5.45
CA LYS A 19 17.89 -7.64 -4.56
C LYS A 19 17.22 -6.32 -4.22
N ASP A 20 16.60 -5.67 -5.19
CA ASP A 20 15.84 -4.44 -4.97
C ASP A 20 14.63 -4.70 -4.09
N MET A 21 13.93 -5.79 -4.32
CA MET A 21 12.80 -6.21 -3.49
C MET A 21 13.22 -6.44 -2.04
N GLU A 22 14.33 -7.12 -1.84
CA GLU A 22 14.88 -7.38 -0.52
C GLU A 22 15.28 -6.09 0.20
N LEU A 23 15.91 -5.17 -0.50
CA LEU A 23 16.32 -3.87 0.06
C LEU A 23 15.09 -3.05 0.46
N HIS A 24 14.04 -3.07 -0.37
CA HIS A 24 12.76 -2.45 -0.04
C HIS A 24 12.22 -3.00 1.28
N ASP A 25 12.24 -4.32 1.45
CA ASP A 25 11.71 -4.96 2.66
C ASP A 25 12.49 -4.58 3.91
N VAL A 26 13.82 -4.55 3.82
CA VAL A 26 14.67 -4.15 4.93
C VAL A 26 14.39 -2.71 5.35
N ARG A 27 14.28 -1.82 4.39
CA ARG A 27 13.98 -0.41 4.66
C ARG A 27 12.60 -0.24 5.30
N TRP A 28 11.60 -0.92 4.75
CA TRP A 28 10.23 -0.83 5.25
C TRP A 28 10.12 -1.33 6.68
N GLU A 29 10.77 -2.44 7.01
CA GLU A 29 10.77 -2.98 8.36
C GLU A 29 11.34 -1.98 9.37
N LYS A 30 12.40 -1.27 8.99
CA LYS A 30 13.03 -0.29 9.87
C LYS A 30 12.20 0.98 10.05
N MET A 31 11.57 1.46 9.00
CA MET A 31 10.93 2.77 9.01
C MET A 31 9.44 2.74 9.32
N SER A 32 8.75 1.62 9.04
CA SER A 32 7.29 1.54 9.15
C SER A 32 6.77 1.87 10.55
N LYS A 33 7.47 1.47 11.58
CA LYS A 33 7.06 1.70 12.98
C LYS A 33 6.87 3.19 13.30
N ASN A 34 7.63 4.06 12.64
CA ASN A 34 7.54 5.50 12.85
C ASN A 34 6.33 6.10 12.15
N TYR A 35 5.80 5.43 11.13
CA TYR A 35 4.71 5.95 10.31
C TYR A 35 3.35 5.36 10.65
N TRP A 36 3.27 4.15 11.26
CA TRP A 36 2.00 3.52 11.59
C TRP A 36 1.07 4.41 12.41
N PRO A 37 1.54 5.06 13.49
CA PRO A 37 0.64 5.93 14.27
C PRO A 37 0.11 7.11 13.46
N LEU A 38 0.95 7.69 12.61
CA LEU A 38 0.56 8.84 11.77
C LEU A 38 -0.48 8.43 10.73
N LEU A 39 -0.26 7.29 10.07
CA LEU A 39 -1.16 6.76 9.05
C LEU A 39 -2.50 6.36 9.66
N SER A 40 -2.46 5.70 10.81
CA SER A 40 -3.67 5.30 11.52
C SER A 40 -4.51 6.51 11.91
N LYS A 41 -3.88 7.53 12.46
CA LYS A 41 -4.56 8.77 12.84
C LYS A 41 -5.15 9.48 11.63
N ALA A 42 -4.49 9.41 10.49
CA ALA A 42 -4.97 10.02 9.25
C ALA A 42 -6.10 9.22 8.58
N GLY A 43 -6.33 7.98 9.01
CA GLY A 43 -7.47 7.19 8.57
C GLY A 43 -7.15 5.92 7.78
N LEU A 44 -5.88 5.49 7.75
CA LEU A 44 -5.54 4.17 7.21
C LEU A 44 -6.00 3.10 8.21
N VAL A 45 -6.81 2.16 7.75
CA VAL A 45 -7.40 1.12 8.60
C VAL A 45 -6.62 -0.17 8.53
N LYS A 46 -6.15 -0.53 7.33
CA LYS A 46 -5.52 -1.82 7.11
C LYS A 46 -4.60 -1.76 5.90
N LEU A 47 -3.49 -2.47 5.99
CA LEU A 47 -2.59 -2.66 4.87
C LEU A 47 -2.27 -4.14 4.76
N SER A 48 -2.53 -4.70 3.58
CA SER A 48 -2.16 -6.09 3.26
C SER A 48 -1.08 -6.08 2.20
N LYS A 49 -0.06 -6.90 2.40
CA LYS A 49 1.05 -7.04 1.47
C LYS A 49 1.03 -8.47 0.94
N LEU A 50 0.87 -8.62 -0.37
CA LEU A 50 0.82 -9.91 -1.03
C LEU A 50 2.06 -10.08 -1.89
N LYS A 51 2.74 -11.20 -1.73
CA LYS A 51 3.82 -11.57 -2.66
C LYS A 51 3.20 -12.42 -3.76
N VAL A 52 3.34 -11.99 -5.01
CA VAL A 52 2.77 -12.72 -6.14
C VAL A 52 3.55 -14.00 -6.35
N TRP A 53 2.87 -15.15 -6.33
CA TRP A 53 3.50 -16.47 -6.40
C TRP A 53 3.36 -17.16 -7.75
N ASN A 54 2.36 -16.78 -8.52
CA ASN A 54 2.02 -17.47 -9.77
C ASN A 54 2.62 -16.86 -11.04
N LYS A 55 3.60 -15.95 -10.89
CA LYS A 55 4.30 -15.33 -12.02
C LYS A 55 5.78 -15.65 -11.94
N ILE A 56 6.30 -16.34 -12.94
CA ILE A 56 7.72 -16.70 -13.02
C ILE A 56 8.51 -15.43 -13.45
N ASN A 57 9.68 -15.26 -12.83
CA ASN A 57 10.60 -14.15 -13.14
C ASN A 57 10.01 -12.75 -12.88
N LYS A 58 9.05 -12.66 -11.95
CA LYS A 58 8.51 -11.39 -11.49
C LYS A 58 8.84 -11.19 -10.02
N TYR A 59 9.33 -10.00 -9.70
CA TYR A 59 9.59 -9.59 -8.32
C TYR A 59 8.50 -8.61 -7.96
N ARG A 60 7.32 -9.12 -7.63
CA ARG A 60 6.09 -8.34 -7.54
C ARG A 60 5.43 -8.46 -6.18
N TYR A 61 5.10 -7.30 -5.60
CA TYR A 61 4.18 -7.19 -4.49
C TYR A 61 2.89 -6.53 -4.94
N ILE A 62 1.79 -6.92 -4.30
CA ILE A 62 0.53 -6.20 -4.39
C ILE A 62 0.22 -5.71 -2.98
N HIS A 63 0.01 -4.41 -2.84
CA HIS A 63 -0.39 -3.80 -1.58
C HIS A 63 -1.85 -3.39 -1.65
N ILE A 64 -2.62 -3.77 -0.63
CA ILE A 64 -4.02 -3.39 -0.50
C ILE A 64 -4.13 -2.46 0.71
N PHE A 65 -4.40 -1.18 0.43
CA PHE A 65 -4.56 -0.16 1.45
C PHE A 65 -6.04 0.12 1.64
N GLU A 66 -6.52 -0.01 2.87
CA GLU A 66 -7.91 0.28 3.20
C GLU A 66 -7.99 1.54 4.06
N TYR A 67 -8.72 2.54 3.58
CA TYR A 67 -8.91 3.82 4.25
C TYR A 67 -10.35 3.97 4.67
N LYS A 68 -10.60 4.70 5.77
CA LYS A 68 -11.95 4.95 6.26
C LYS A 68 -12.83 5.62 5.21
N SER A 69 -12.24 6.51 4.39
CA SER A 69 -12.96 7.33 3.43
C SER A 69 -12.00 7.91 2.41
N LYS A 70 -12.52 8.59 1.40
CA LYS A 70 -11.72 9.33 0.42
C LYS A 70 -10.91 10.42 1.12
N GLU A 71 -11.48 11.10 2.10
CA GLU A 71 -10.79 12.13 2.88
C GLU A 71 -9.59 11.54 3.62
N SER A 72 -9.77 10.37 4.23
CA SER A 72 -8.67 9.66 4.91
C SER A 72 -7.54 9.31 3.94
N TYR A 73 -7.89 8.86 2.75
CA TYR A 73 -6.92 8.60 1.71
C TYR A 73 -6.10 9.87 1.40
N GLU A 74 -6.78 10.99 1.20
CA GLU A 74 -6.12 12.27 0.90
C GLU A 74 -5.22 12.73 2.04
N ASN A 75 -5.67 12.55 3.29
CA ASN A 75 -4.90 12.91 4.48
C ASN A 75 -3.63 12.08 4.64
N CYS A 76 -3.63 10.86 4.14
CA CYS A 76 -2.46 9.99 4.19
C CYS A 76 -1.42 10.29 3.11
N GLN A 77 -1.78 10.99 2.04
CA GLN A 77 -0.88 11.21 0.91
C GLN A 77 0.43 11.93 1.27
N PRO A 78 0.42 13.02 2.05
CA PRO A 78 1.68 13.65 2.44
C PRO A 78 2.59 12.73 3.24
N ILE A 79 2.01 11.84 4.04
CA ILE A 79 2.76 10.88 4.84
C ILE A 79 3.39 9.84 3.93
N TRP A 80 2.60 9.25 3.02
CA TRP A 80 3.11 8.28 2.05
C TRP A 80 4.21 8.85 1.16
N LYS A 81 4.10 10.12 0.81
CA LYS A 81 5.12 10.78 -0.03
C LYS A 81 6.48 10.78 0.68
N LYS A 82 6.50 11.04 1.98
CA LYS A 82 7.72 10.98 2.79
C LYS A 82 8.28 9.56 2.85
N VAL A 83 7.40 8.58 3.05
CA VAL A 83 7.78 7.16 3.09
C VAL A 83 8.41 6.76 1.76
N GLU A 84 7.75 7.07 0.66
CA GLU A 84 8.21 6.69 -0.68
C GLU A 84 9.57 7.28 -1.02
N ASN A 85 9.81 8.53 -0.63
CA ASN A 85 11.10 9.19 -0.90
C ASN A 85 12.27 8.43 -0.28
N GLU A 86 12.08 7.86 0.91
CA GLU A 86 13.12 7.08 1.57
C GLU A 86 13.13 5.62 1.10
N LEU A 87 11.93 5.03 0.98
CA LEU A 87 11.76 3.61 0.72
C LEU A 87 12.29 3.20 -0.64
N PHE A 88 12.03 4.01 -1.66
CA PHE A 88 12.36 3.67 -3.05
C PHE A 88 13.65 4.31 -3.58
N LYS A 89 14.37 5.00 -2.71
CA LYS A 89 15.60 5.68 -3.13
C LYS A 89 16.61 4.70 -3.75
N GLY A 90 16.97 4.95 -5.00
CA GLY A 90 17.92 4.10 -5.72
C GLY A 90 17.36 2.77 -6.19
N LEU A 91 16.06 2.52 -6.01
CA LEU A 91 15.42 1.28 -6.46
C LEU A 91 14.71 1.49 -7.79
N LEU A 92 14.78 0.46 -8.62
CA LEU A 92 14.03 0.42 -9.88
C LEU A 92 12.71 -0.31 -9.61
N VAL A 93 11.63 0.46 -9.50
CA VAL A 93 10.31 -0.07 -9.20
C VAL A 93 9.28 0.53 -10.15
N LYS A 94 8.50 -0.32 -10.79
CA LYS A 94 7.36 0.10 -11.59
C LYS A 94 6.09 -0.10 -10.76
N MET A 95 5.31 0.96 -10.59
CA MET A 95 4.09 0.91 -9.80
C MET A 95 2.86 1.27 -10.61
N VAL A 96 1.79 0.53 -10.37
CA VAL A 96 0.46 0.80 -10.94
C VAL A 96 -0.54 0.73 -9.79
N SER A 97 -1.35 1.77 -9.65
CA SER A 97 -2.35 1.86 -8.58
C SER A 97 -3.75 2.05 -9.14
N ASP A 98 -4.69 1.30 -8.58
CA ASP A 98 -6.10 1.50 -8.80
C ASP A 98 -6.76 1.84 -7.47
N LYS A 99 -7.64 2.83 -7.47
CA LYS A 99 -8.34 3.29 -6.27
C LYS A 99 -9.84 3.18 -6.51
N GLY A 100 -10.53 2.57 -5.56
CA GLY A 100 -11.97 2.39 -5.67
C GLY A 100 -12.68 2.65 -4.36
N LEU A 101 -13.93 3.04 -4.46
CA LEU A 101 -14.80 3.15 -3.30
C LEU A 101 -15.56 1.84 -3.15
N VAL A 102 -15.64 1.35 -1.92
CA VAL A 102 -16.34 0.10 -1.65
C VAL A 102 -17.85 0.33 -1.75
N VAL A 103 -18.47 -0.20 -2.78
CA VAL A 103 -19.91 -0.03 -3.01
C VAL A 103 -20.74 -1.17 -2.47
N SER A 104 -20.12 -2.30 -2.18
CA SER A 104 -20.80 -3.43 -1.52
C SER A 104 -19.76 -4.36 -0.91
N GLU A 105 -20.13 -4.98 0.20
CA GLU A 105 -19.33 -6.02 0.82
C GLU A 105 -20.28 -7.17 1.21
N THR A 106 -19.83 -8.39 1.01
CA THR A 106 -20.58 -9.56 1.43
C THR A 106 -19.66 -10.44 2.27
N ASP A 107 -20.05 -10.66 3.51
CA ASP A 107 -19.30 -11.53 4.41
C ASP A 107 -19.89 -12.94 4.30
N LEU A 108 -19.07 -13.88 3.85
CA LEU A 108 -19.49 -15.27 3.66
C LEU A 108 -18.97 -16.21 4.75
N THR A 109 -18.28 -15.65 5.74
CA THR A 109 -17.84 -16.44 6.89
C THR A 109 -19.03 -16.66 7.82
N VAL A 110 -19.28 -17.91 8.21
CA VAL A 110 -20.43 -18.28 9.02
C VAL A 110 -19.95 -18.86 10.35
#